data_31fcc0c513a714f922efffd3f8805209
#
_entry.id   31fcc0c513a714f922efffd3f8805209
#
_cell.length_a   1.000
_cell.length_b   1.000
_cell.length_c   1.000
_cell.angle_alpha   90.00
_cell.angle_beta   90.00
_cell.angle_gamma   90.00
#
_symmetry.space_group_name_H-M   'P 1'
#
loop_
_entity.id
_entity.type
_entity.pdbx_description
1 polymer ?
#
loop_
_entity_poly.entity_id
_entity_poly.type
_entity_poly.pdbx_seq_one_letter_code
_entity_poly.pdbx_strand_id
1 'polypeptide(L)'
;PAAPPAPSFTVQKGEFVEPRPNSSPLITFYGTLCKQACPQGGGVGGYKLIVEGPHGRSETVFEDIASFRHGDPGLPSEFIYNAKLEVPGGPAGNYRAYVADMGGNQVSDAWEYAASGDIRIFLPRWLAP
;
A
#
# COMPACT_ATOMS: atom_id res chain seq x y z
N PRO A 1 -23.52 -23.12 -5.85
CA PRO A 1 -22.10 -22.92 -6.07
C PRO A 1 -21.43 -22.43 -4.80
N ALA A 2 -20.28 -22.95 -4.56
CA ALA A 2 -19.51 -22.51 -3.42
C ALA A 2 -19.11 -21.05 -3.59
N ALA A 3 -19.08 -20.31 -2.49
CA ALA A 3 -18.44 -19.02 -2.47
C ALA A 3 -16.99 -19.16 -2.95
N PRO A 4 -16.40 -18.14 -3.55
CA PRO A 4 -14.99 -18.19 -3.88
C PRO A 4 -14.20 -18.60 -2.63
N PRO A 5 -13.25 -19.52 -2.74
CA PRO A 5 -12.48 -19.88 -1.57
C PRO A 5 -11.85 -18.63 -0.97
N ALA A 6 -11.88 -18.53 0.35
CA ALA A 6 -11.09 -17.53 1.03
C ALA A 6 -9.65 -17.70 0.58
N PRO A 7 -8.86 -16.62 0.50
CA PRO A 7 -7.45 -16.76 0.20
C PRO A 7 -6.84 -17.83 1.10
N SER A 8 -5.90 -18.59 0.57
CA SER A 8 -5.25 -19.66 1.34
C SER A 8 -4.57 -19.14 2.61
N PHE A 9 -4.36 -17.84 2.67
CA PHE A 9 -3.92 -17.12 3.85
C PHE A 9 -4.54 -15.73 3.81
N THR A 10 -4.63 -15.09 4.96
CA THR A 10 -5.12 -13.73 5.08
C THR A 10 -3.96 -12.82 5.40
N VAL A 11 -3.75 -11.84 4.55
CA VAL A 11 -2.81 -10.77 4.82
C VAL A 11 -3.52 -9.80 5.75
N GLN A 12 -2.96 -9.57 6.91
CA GLN A 12 -3.57 -8.73 7.93
C GLN A 12 -3.09 -7.29 7.80
N LYS A 13 -3.96 -6.35 8.15
CA LYS A 13 -3.54 -4.96 8.27
C LYS A 13 -2.44 -4.85 9.31
N GLY A 14 -1.40 -4.10 8.98
CA GLY A 14 -0.35 -3.74 9.91
C GLY A 14 -0.76 -2.56 10.79
N GLU A 15 0.23 -1.91 11.39
CA GLU A 15 -0.05 -0.73 12.21
C GLU A 15 -0.54 0.43 11.36
N PHE A 16 -1.36 1.28 11.95
CA PHE A 16 -1.82 2.49 11.30
C PHE A 16 -0.72 3.55 11.33
N VAL A 17 -0.43 4.12 10.19
CA VAL A 17 0.46 5.27 10.06
C VAL A 17 -0.35 6.41 9.47
N GLU A 18 -0.38 7.54 10.17
CA GLU A 18 -1.17 8.68 9.74
C GLU A 18 -0.74 9.20 8.37
N PRO A 19 -1.69 9.55 7.50
CA PRO A 19 -1.36 10.22 6.25
C PRO A 19 -0.63 11.53 6.50
N ARG A 20 0.19 11.94 5.53
CA ARG A 20 1.02 13.14 5.66
C ARG A 20 0.65 14.19 4.63
N PRO A 21 0.76 15.46 4.99
CA PRO A 21 0.59 16.54 4.04
C PRO A 21 1.73 16.59 3.05
N ASN A 22 1.43 17.01 1.83
CA ASN A 22 2.43 17.22 0.79
C ASN A 22 1.86 18.19 -0.23
N SER A 23 2.70 19.05 -0.79
CA SER A 23 2.31 20.00 -1.82
C SER A 23 2.41 19.43 -3.24
N SER A 24 2.81 18.17 -3.38
CA SER A 24 2.92 17.52 -4.68
C SER A 24 1.56 17.41 -5.37
N PRO A 25 1.49 17.59 -6.70
CA PRO A 25 0.26 17.31 -7.43
C PRO A 25 -0.07 15.82 -7.50
N LEU A 26 0.88 14.95 -7.15
CA LEU A 26 0.68 13.51 -7.14
C LEU A 26 0.18 13.03 -5.77
N ILE A 27 -0.64 12.00 -5.78
CA ILE A 27 -0.95 11.25 -4.57
C ILE A 27 -0.06 10.01 -4.59
N THR A 28 0.68 9.78 -3.51
CA THR A 28 1.65 8.69 -3.44
C THR A 28 1.28 7.72 -2.32
N PHE A 29 1.27 6.44 -2.65
CA PHE A 29 1.06 5.35 -1.69
C PHE A 29 2.38 4.62 -1.48
N TYR A 30 2.88 4.68 -0.26
CA TYR A 30 4.06 3.92 0.17
C TYR A 30 3.58 2.65 0.84
N GLY A 31 3.41 1.60 0.05
CA GLY A 31 2.91 0.32 0.54
C GLY A 31 4.00 -0.51 1.18
N THR A 32 3.67 -1.14 2.29
CA THR A 32 4.60 -1.98 3.03
C THR A 32 3.94 -3.32 3.32
N LEU A 33 4.52 -4.39 2.80
CA LEU A 33 4.10 -5.77 3.08
C LEU A 33 5.22 -6.46 3.83
N CYS A 34 5.06 -6.62 5.12
CA CYS A 34 6.09 -7.10 6.04
C CYS A 34 6.02 -8.60 6.23
N LYS A 35 7.19 -9.26 6.40
CA LYS A 35 7.25 -10.72 6.62
C LYS A 35 6.78 -11.14 8.01
N GLN A 36 7.06 -10.32 9.02
CA GLN A 36 6.71 -10.62 10.39
C GLN A 36 5.99 -9.43 11.00
N ALA A 37 6.68 -8.62 11.78
CA ALA A 37 6.17 -7.35 12.27
C ALA A 37 6.87 -6.23 11.50
N CYS A 38 6.13 -5.20 11.09
CA CYS A 38 6.75 -4.06 10.43
C CYS A 38 7.65 -3.30 11.39
N PRO A 39 8.88 -2.97 11.02
CA PRO A 39 9.54 -3.20 9.73
C PRO A 39 10.43 -4.45 9.68
N GLN A 40 10.27 -5.37 10.58
CA GLN A 40 11.19 -6.51 10.73
C GLN A 40 10.97 -7.56 9.65
N GLY A 41 12.07 -8.24 9.28
CA GLY A 41 12.02 -9.31 8.31
C GLY A 41 12.00 -8.88 6.85
N GLY A 42 12.03 -7.58 6.58
CA GLY A 42 12.02 -7.07 5.21
C GLY A 42 10.66 -7.18 4.52
N GLY A 43 10.64 -6.96 3.22
CA GLY A 43 9.46 -6.94 2.38
C GLY A 43 9.20 -8.25 1.66
N VAL A 44 7.94 -8.59 1.51
CA VAL A 44 7.49 -9.80 0.80
C VAL A 44 7.11 -9.43 -0.63
N GLY A 45 7.64 -10.19 -1.61
CA GLY A 45 7.25 -10.08 -3.00
C GLY A 45 6.18 -11.10 -3.38
N GLY A 46 5.84 -11.15 -4.66
CA GLY A 46 4.85 -12.07 -5.19
C GLY A 46 3.41 -11.62 -5.02
N TYR A 47 3.21 -10.36 -4.64
CA TYR A 47 1.90 -9.73 -4.46
C TYR A 47 1.87 -8.37 -5.12
N LYS A 48 0.66 -7.86 -5.35
CA LYS A 48 0.44 -6.52 -5.90
C LYS A 48 -0.19 -5.61 -4.87
N LEU A 49 0.22 -4.35 -4.90
CA LEU A 49 -0.51 -3.26 -4.26
C LEU A 49 -1.51 -2.71 -5.27
N ILE A 50 -2.78 -2.73 -4.92
CA ILE A 50 -3.84 -2.18 -5.76
C ILE A 50 -4.47 -1.01 -5.05
N VAL A 51 -4.65 0.09 -5.79
CA VAL A 51 -5.29 1.31 -5.30
C VAL A 51 -6.44 1.65 -6.22
N GLU A 52 -7.64 1.72 -5.65
CA GLU A 52 -8.86 2.11 -6.34
C GLU A 52 -9.36 3.43 -5.79
N GLY A 53 -9.81 4.31 -6.66
CA GLY A 53 -10.28 5.63 -6.26
C GLY A 53 -10.88 6.40 -7.42
N PRO A 54 -11.01 7.73 -7.29
CA PRO A 54 -11.61 8.56 -8.34
C PRO A 54 -10.93 8.45 -9.70
N HIS A 55 -9.64 8.12 -9.72
CA HIS A 55 -8.87 7.94 -10.95
C HIS A 55 -9.14 6.60 -11.64
N GLY A 56 -9.82 5.67 -10.99
CA GLY A 56 -9.97 4.30 -11.44
C GLY A 56 -9.14 3.35 -10.60
N ARG A 57 -8.34 2.49 -11.24
CA ARG A 57 -7.52 1.49 -10.57
C ARG A 57 -6.08 1.57 -11.04
N SER A 58 -5.16 1.56 -10.08
CA SER A 58 -3.72 1.47 -10.33
C SER A 58 -3.14 0.31 -9.56
N GLU A 59 -2.02 -0.25 -10.04
CA GLU A 59 -1.37 -1.36 -9.37
C GLU A 59 0.15 -1.32 -9.55
N THR A 60 0.84 -1.90 -8.59
CA THR A 60 2.28 -2.13 -8.66
C THR A 60 2.62 -3.40 -7.88
N VAL A 61 3.79 -3.95 -8.12
CA VAL A 61 4.22 -5.20 -7.48
C VAL A 61 5.05 -4.87 -6.24
N PHE A 62 4.78 -5.58 -5.14
CA PHE A 62 5.64 -5.50 -3.96
C PHE A 62 6.98 -6.14 -4.25
N GLU A 63 8.05 -5.50 -3.79
CA GLU A 63 9.41 -6.02 -3.96
C GLU A 63 9.77 -6.97 -2.82
N ASP A 64 10.39 -8.10 -3.17
CA ASP A 64 10.97 -9.01 -2.18
C ASP A 64 12.36 -8.49 -1.84
N ILE A 65 12.49 -7.84 -0.70
CA ILE A 65 13.73 -7.18 -0.28
C ILE A 65 14.01 -7.46 1.19
N ALA A 66 15.29 -7.63 1.52
CA ALA A 66 15.71 -7.90 2.89
C ALA A 66 15.53 -6.68 3.81
N SER A 67 15.65 -5.49 3.25
CA SER A 67 15.46 -4.23 3.97
C SER A 67 14.58 -3.30 3.17
N PHE A 68 13.63 -2.67 3.83
CA PHE A 68 12.71 -1.74 3.17
C PHE A 68 13.43 -0.53 2.60
N ARG A 69 12.92 -0.03 1.49
CA ARG A 69 13.37 1.24 0.94
C ARG A 69 12.94 2.38 1.87
N HIS A 70 13.78 3.39 1.97
CA HIS A 70 13.53 4.58 2.79
C HIS A 70 14.38 5.73 2.27
N GLY A 71 14.22 6.90 2.88
CA GLY A 71 15.06 8.04 2.55
C GLY A 71 14.64 8.80 1.30
N ASP A 72 13.39 8.67 0.86
CA ASP A 72 12.88 9.50 -0.22
C ASP A 72 13.02 10.98 0.15
N PRO A 73 13.40 11.87 -0.79
CA PRO A 73 13.61 13.27 -0.49
C PRO A 73 12.40 13.92 0.16
N GLY A 74 12.63 14.63 1.25
CA GLY A 74 11.58 15.34 1.98
C GLY A 74 10.76 14.48 2.93
N LEU A 75 11.06 13.19 3.05
CA LEU A 75 10.35 12.29 3.95
C LEU A 75 11.24 11.80 5.09
N PRO A 76 10.68 11.59 6.29
CA PRO A 76 11.42 10.98 7.39
C PRO A 76 11.88 9.56 7.03
N SER A 77 12.98 9.11 7.64
CA SER A 77 13.54 7.79 7.41
C SER A 77 12.60 6.65 7.86
N GLU A 78 11.63 6.94 8.69
CA GLU A 78 10.60 5.99 9.11
C GLU A 78 9.59 5.66 8.02
N PHE A 79 9.60 6.40 6.92
CA PHE A 79 8.75 6.15 5.76
C PHE A 79 9.37 5.06 4.90
N ILE A 80 9.12 3.83 5.32
CA ILE A 80 9.62 2.64 4.66
C ILE A 80 8.58 2.11 3.68
N TYR A 81 9.03 1.40 2.64
CA TYR A 81 8.12 0.80 1.67
C TYR A 81 8.81 -0.32 0.87
N ASN A 82 8.03 -1.22 0.33
CA ASN A 82 8.46 -2.14 -0.71
C ASN A 82 7.51 -2.12 -1.92
N ALA A 83 6.61 -1.15 -1.97
CA ALA A 83 5.84 -0.82 -3.15
C ALA A 83 5.50 0.67 -3.10
N LYS A 84 5.81 1.39 -4.17
CA LYS A 84 5.50 2.80 -4.30
C LYS A 84 4.59 2.99 -5.49
N LEU A 85 3.43 3.58 -5.27
CA LEU A 85 2.46 3.81 -6.33
C LEU A 85 2.05 5.28 -6.34
N GLU A 86 2.18 5.89 -7.51
CA GLU A 86 1.79 7.28 -7.74
C GLU A 86 0.51 7.32 -8.56
N VAL A 87 -0.47 8.10 -8.09
CA VAL A 87 -1.75 8.25 -8.77
C VAL A 87 -1.67 9.47 -9.69
N PRO A 88 -1.76 9.29 -11.01
CA PRO A 88 -1.69 10.40 -11.95
C PRO A 88 -2.80 11.41 -11.73
N GLY A 89 -2.46 12.69 -11.82
CA GLY A 89 -3.41 13.77 -11.64
C GLY A 89 -3.87 14.00 -10.21
N GLY A 90 -3.63 13.05 -9.31
CA GLY A 90 -3.90 13.19 -7.89
C GLY A 90 -5.28 13.70 -7.52
N PRO A 91 -6.39 13.16 -8.06
CA PRO A 91 -7.72 13.68 -7.73
C PRO A 91 -8.07 13.45 -6.28
N ALA A 92 -8.61 14.47 -5.62
CA ALA A 92 -9.11 14.35 -4.25
C ALA A 92 -10.31 13.41 -4.20
N GLY A 93 -10.47 12.74 -3.07
CA GLY A 93 -11.58 11.81 -2.87
C GLY A 93 -11.16 10.63 -2.02
N ASN A 94 -11.98 9.58 -2.03
CA ASN A 94 -11.74 8.39 -1.24
C ASN A 94 -11.01 7.33 -2.06
N TYR A 95 -9.95 6.77 -1.44
CA TYR A 95 -9.12 5.75 -2.03
C TYR A 95 -9.14 4.50 -1.17
N ARG A 96 -8.99 3.37 -1.84
CA ARG A 96 -8.99 2.06 -1.21
C ARG A 96 -7.74 1.32 -1.68
N ALA A 97 -6.89 0.93 -0.74
CA ALA A 97 -5.63 0.22 -1.02
C ALA A 97 -5.66 -1.16 -0.40
N TYR A 98 -5.29 -2.19 -1.16
CA TYR A 98 -5.25 -3.56 -0.66
C TYR A 98 -4.15 -4.36 -1.34
N VAL A 99 -3.85 -5.52 -0.76
CA VAL A 99 -2.92 -6.48 -1.33
C VAL A 99 -3.71 -7.50 -2.15
N ALA A 100 -3.20 -7.79 -3.34
CA ALA A 100 -3.74 -8.80 -4.22
C ALA A 100 -2.66 -9.82 -4.59
N ASP A 101 -3.08 -11.02 -5.00
CA ASP A 101 -2.16 -11.97 -5.61
C ASP A 101 -1.80 -11.51 -7.01
N MET A 102 -0.92 -12.23 -7.69
CA MET A 102 -0.47 -11.86 -9.03
C MET A 102 -1.57 -11.98 -10.09
N GLY A 103 -2.65 -12.69 -9.79
CA GLY A 103 -3.84 -12.77 -10.62
C GLY A 103 -4.82 -11.62 -10.40
N GLY A 104 -4.54 -10.73 -9.45
CA GLY A 104 -5.40 -9.59 -9.15
C GLY A 104 -6.48 -9.86 -8.12
N ASN A 105 -6.46 -11.02 -7.46
CA ASN A 105 -7.44 -11.38 -6.44
C ASN A 105 -7.06 -10.76 -5.10
N GLN A 106 -7.99 -10.09 -4.45
CA GLN A 106 -7.77 -9.45 -3.15
C GLN A 106 -7.48 -10.51 -2.09
N VAL A 107 -6.38 -10.35 -1.37
CA VAL A 107 -5.96 -11.27 -0.31
C VAL A 107 -5.80 -10.58 1.05
N SER A 108 -6.14 -9.32 1.15
CA SER A 108 -6.07 -8.56 2.41
C SER A 108 -7.29 -7.70 2.61
N ASP A 109 -7.49 -7.25 3.85
CA ASP A 109 -8.37 -6.12 4.10
C ASP A 109 -7.81 -4.87 3.45
N ALA A 110 -8.68 -3.94 3.10
CA ALA A 110 -8.29 -2.69 2.49
C ALA A 110 -8.08 -1.59 3.53
N TRP A 111 -7.08 -0.75 3.28
CA TRP A 111 -6.97 0.55 3.91
C TRP A 111 -7.79 1.55 3.12
N GLU A 112 -8.56 2.37 3.82
CA GLU A 112 -9.36 3.43 3.20
C GLU A 112 -8.82 4.79 3.64
N TYR A 113 -8.63 5.67 2.66
CA TYR A 113 -8.05 6.98 2.88
C TYR A 113 -8.85 8.05 2.18
N ALA A 114 -8.93 9.22 2.80
CA ALA A 114 -9.49 10.40 2.16
C ALA A 114 -8.36 11.33 1.74
N ALA A 115 -8.21 11.53 0.44
CA ALA A 115 -7.21 12.44 -0.11
C ALA A 115 -7.81 13.81 -0.34
N SER A 116 -7.06 14.85 -0.02
CA SER A 116 -7.44 16.25 -0.22
C SER A 116 -6.36 16.98 -1.02
N GLY A 117 -6.50 18.28 -1.15
CA GLY A 117 -5.45 19.10 -1.73
C GLY A 117 -4.16 19.08 -0.90
N ASP A 118 -4.26 18.82 0.39
CA ASP A 118 -3.13 18.87 1.31
C ASP A 118 -2.64 17.48 1.74
N ILE A 119 -3.55 16.54 1.97
CA ILE A 119 -3.20 15.18 2.44
C ILE A 119 -3.03 14.29 1.23
N ARG A 120 -1.78 14.01 0.86
CA ARG A 120 -1.44 13.39 -0.40
C ARG A 120 -0.42 12.24 -0.29
N ILE A 121 -0.01 11.88 0.91
CA ILE A 121 0.90 10.76 1.15
C ILE A 121 0.23 9.77 2.08
N PHE A 122 0.18 8.52 1.66
CA PHE A 122 -0.47 7.44 2.40
C PHE A 122 0.50 6.28 2.56
N LEU A 123 0.44 5.63 3.73
CA LEU A 123 1.39 4.59 4.12
C LEU A 123 0.64 3.33 4.55
N PRO A 124 -0.04 2.65 3.61
CA PRO A 124 -0.71 1.40 3.94
C PRO A 124 0.31 0.32 4.27
N ARG A 125 0.07 -0.40 5.37
CA ARG A 125 0.93 -1.47 5.84
C ARG A 125 0.14 -2.74 6.06
N TRP A 126 0.74 -3.87 5.71
CA TRP A 126 0.17 -5.19 5.90
C TRP A 126 1.22 -6.15 6.41
N LEU A 127 0.74 -7.19 7.09
CA LEU A 127 1.57 -8.30 7.56
C LEU A 127 1.25 -9.52 6.72
N ALA A 128 2.26 -10.11 6.10
CA ALA A 128 2.12 -11.39 5.42
C ALA A 128 1.99 -12.50 6.47
N PRO A 129 1.34 -13.59 6.10
CA PRO A 129 1.21 -14.74 7.00
C PRO A 129 2.52 -15.41 7.34
#